data_680e1c1e1218ef4a8f588f9d1d63a6f1
#
_entry.id   680e1c1e1218ef4a8f588f9d1d63a6f1
#
_cell.length_a   1.000
_cell.length_b   1.000
_cell.length_c   1.000
_cell.angle_alpha   90.00
_cell.angle_beta   90.00
_cell.angle_gamma   90.00
#
_symmetry.space_group_name_H-M   'P 1'
#
loop_
_entity.id
_entity.type
_entity.pdbx_description
1 polymer ?
#
loop_
_entity_poly.entity_id
_entity_poly.type
_entity_poly.pdbx_seq_one_letter_code
_entity_poly.pdbx_strand_id
1 'polypeptide(L)'
;YLTNRPGQFDYQAAIDAGIPAALDGAIVTFGIVPDRAETGYGYIRCGADRPDGSKLIAAFVEKPDAATARRYLESGEYLWNSGLFMVRASTWLKAMERLQPAMMKACLTAWDAGSRDSDFVRVGRDAFVACPSDSIDYAVMEKLASAVDLDIPGCVVPMSAGWSDVGAWDALWEIADKDGDGNVARGDVLFEDSRNTLVYAQDRMVACVGLDDAVIVETPDAVLVARKDKTQNVKQIVAMLKSDKRSQASAHRKIHRPWGWYD
;
A
#
# COMPACT_ATOMS: atom_id res chain seq x y z
N TYR A 1 -1.37 -7.31 2.89
CA TYR A 1 -1.69 -8.73 3.08
C TYR A 1 -1.33 -9.13 4.51
N LEU A 2 -2.23 -9.82 5.20
CA LEU A 2 -2.03 -10.27 6.58
C LEU A 2 -1.93 -11.79 6.58
N THR A 3 -0.87 -12.32 7.17
CA THR A 3 -0.69 -13.77 7.32
C THR A 3 -0.91 -14.16 8.77
N ASN A 4 -1.81 -15.11 9.05
CA ASN A 4 -1.96 -15.70 10.37
C ASN A 4 -0.83 -16.71 10.60
N ARG A 5 0.32 -16.24 11.12
CA ARG A 5 1.38 -17.12 11.62
C ARG A 5 1.26 -17.27 13.14
N PRO A 6 1.46 -18.46 13.70
CA PRO A 6 1.43 -18.67 15.15
C PRO A 6 2.43 -17.74 15.88
N GLY A 7 1.96 -17.05 16.91
CA GLY A 7 2.78 -16.13 17.73
C GLY A 7 2.79 -14.67 17.27
N GLN A 8 2.05 -14.31 16.23
CA GLN A 8 1.85 -12.91 15.85
C GLN A 8 0.68 -12.30 16.63
N PHE A 9 0.80 -11.00 16.98
CA PHE A 9 -0.32 -10.26 17.53
C PHE A 9 -1.45 -10.26 16.50
N ASP A 10 -2.62 -10.64 16.96
CA ASP A 10 -3.82 -10.66 16.13
C ASP A 10 -4.08 -9.25 15.57
N TYR A 11 -4.38 -9.17 14.29
CA TYR A 11 -4.84 -7.94 13.64
C TYR A 11 -6.02 -7.33 14.40
N GLN A 12 -6.94 -8.19 14.88
CA GLN A 12 -8.07 -7.74 15.67
C GLN A 12 -7.64 -7.04 16.96
N ALA A 13 -6.64 -7.57 17.67
CA ALA A 13 -6.13 -6.95 18.89
C ALA A 13 -5.54 -5.56 18.64
N ALA A 14 -4.87 -5.35 17.50
CA ALA A 14 -4.37 -4.04 17.12
C ALA A 14 -5.53 -3.06 16.83
N ILE A 15 -6.56 -3.52 16.12
CA ILE A 15 -7.78 -2.72 15.87
C ILE A 15 -8.41 -2.32 17.20
N ASP A 16 -8.63 -3.27 18.12
CA ASP A 16 -9.26 -3.03 19.40
C ASP A 16 -8.47 -2.04 20.26
N ALA A 17 -7.13 -2.10 20.22
CA ALA A 17 -6.25 -1.14 20.89
C ALA A 17 -6.32 0.29 20.29
N GLY A 18 -6.62 0.42 19.00
CA GLY A 18 -6.75 1.72 18.34
C GLY A 18 -8.09 2.43 18.59
N ILE A 19 -9.15 1.67 18.91
CA ILE A 19 -10.51 2.21 19.07
C ILE A 19 -10.57 3.34 20.12
N PRO A 20 -10.03 3.21 21.35
CA PRO A 20 -10.13 4.26 22.36
C PRO A 20 -9.51 5.59 21.88
N ALA A 21 -8.33 5.55 21.29
CA ALA A 21 -7.68 6.74 20.76
C ALA A 21 -8.49 7.40 19.64
N ALA A 22 -9.05 6.62 18.71
CA ALA A 22 -9.90 7.13 17.64
C ALA A 22 -11.21 7.75 18.17
N LEU A 23 -11.81 7.15 19.20
CA LEU A 23 -13.00 7.67 19.87
C LEU A 23 -12.71 8.99 20.64
N ASP A 24 -11.47 9.12 21.14
CA ASP A 24 -10.98 10.34 21.81
C ASP A 24 -10.55 11.45 20.81
N GLY A 25 -10.79 11.24 19.53
CA GLY A 25 -10.57 12.22 18.48
C GLY A 25 -9.17 12.20 17.83
N ALA A 26 -8.40 11.14 18.05
CA ALA A 26 -7.13 10.95 17.36
C ALA A 26 -7.29 10.46 15.91
N ILE A 27 -6.29 10.71 15.08
CA ILE A 27 -6.03 9.95 13.85
C ILE A 27 -5.08 8.82 14.20
N VAL A 28 -5.54 7.59 14.14
CA VAL A 28 -4.77 6.39 14.47
C VAL A 28 -4.28 5.72 13.20
N THR A 29 -3.01 5.33 13.17
CA THR A 29 -2.45 4.42 12.17
C THR A 29 -1.85 3.19 12.83
N PHE A 30 -1.55 2.16 12.03
CA PHE A 30 -0.95 0.91 12.52
C PHE A 30 0.48 0.82 12.01
N GLY A 31 1.41 0.66 12.91
CA GLY A 31 2.83 0.67 12.62
C GLY A 31 3.44 -0.73 12.66
N ILE A 32 4.21 -1.07 11.64
CA ILE A 32 4.90 -2.35 11.52
C ILE A 32 6.35 -2.20 11.95
N VAL A 33 6.84 -3.16 12.73
CA VAL A 33 8.26 -3.17 13.13
C VAL A 33 9.14 -3.41 11.91
N PRO A 34 10.04 -2.48 11.57
CA PRO A 34 10.93 -2.61 10.43
C PRO A 34 11.92 -3.78 10.60
N ASP A 35 12.09 -4.58 9.57
CA ASP A 35 13.11 -5.63 9.49
C ASP A 35 14.23 -5.32 8.47
N ARG A 36 14.05 -4.26 7.67
CA ARG A 36 15.01 -3.77 6.66
C ARG A 36 14.86 -2.27 6.42
N ALA A 37 15.83 -1.69 5.70
CA ALA A 37 15.76 -0.27 5.30
C ALA A 37 14.96 -0.13 3.98
N GLU A 38 13.62 -0.05 4.09
CA GLU A 38 12.73 0.06 2.95
C GLU A 38 12.49 1.53 2.58
N THR A 39 12.67 1.88 1.30
CA THR A 39 12.46 3.25 0.80
C THR A 39 11.09 3.48 0.17
N GLY A 40 10.32 2.43 0.00
CA GLY A 40 8.96 2.47 -0.54
C GLY A 40 7.89 2.80 0.50
N TYR A 41 8.24 2.78 1.80
CA TYR A 41 7.30 2.94 2.91
C TYR A 41 7.47 4.28 3.64
N GLY A 42 6.40 4.70 4.31
CA GLY A 42 6.44 5.75 5.31
C GLY A 42 7.01 5.23 6.64
N TYR A 43 7.68 6.11 7.37
CA TYR A 43 8.26 5.84 8.69
C TYR A 43 7.62 6.73 9.74
N ILE A 44 7.23 6.13 10.86
CA ILE A 44 6.57 6.78 11.98
C ILE A 44 7.50 6.73 13.18
N ARG A 45 7.98 7.87 13.66
CA ARG A 45 8.70 7.93 14.93
C ARG A 45 7.71 7.90 16.08
N CYS A 46 7.91 6.92 16.96
CA CYS A 46 7.11 6.78 18.16
C CYS A 46 7.46 7.87 19.17
N GLY A 47 6.44 8.48 19.75
CA GLY A 47 6.53 9.42 20.87
C GLY A 47 6.12 8.76 22.20
N ALA A 48 5.48 9.53 23.07
CA ALA A 48 5.05 9.07 24.38
C ALA A 48 3.98 7.96 24.31
N ASP A 49 4.08 7.02 25.23
CA ASP A 49 3.07 5.97 25.42
C ASP A 49 1.75 6.57 25.93
N ARG A 50 0.64 5.99 25.48
CA ARG A 50 -0.71 6.29 25.96
C ARG A 50 -1.24 5.14 26.80
N PRO A 51 -2.19 5.43 27.73
CA PRO A 51 -2.77 4.38 28.59
C PRO A 51 -3.52 3.27 27.84
N ASP A 52 -3.97 3.55 26.60
CA ASP A 52 -4.69 2.63 25.74
C ASP A 52 -3.76 1.67 24.96
N GLY A 53 -2.44 1.76 25.15
CA GLY A 53 -1.43 0.94 24.47
C GLY A 53 -0.99 1.50 23.12
N SER A 54 -1.59 2.59 22.64
CA SER A 54 -1.08 3.34 21.50
C SER A 54 0.07 4.27 21.91
N LYS A 55 0.78 4.81 20.91
CA LYS A 55 1.83 5.81 21.12
C LYS A 55 1.48 7.08 20.32
N LEU A 56 1.86 8.23 20.83
CA LEU A 56 1.80 9.45 20.03
C LEU A 56 2.77 9.38 18.85
N ILE A 57 2.39 9.96 17.72
CA ILE A 57 3.28 10.14 16.57
C ILE A 57 4.15 11.38 16.84
N ALA A 58 5.47 11.19 16.99
CA ALA A 58 6.42 12.26 17.13
C ALA A 58 6.88 12.83 15.78
N ALA A 59 6.93 12.01 14.74
CA ALA A 59 7.21 12.42 13.38
C ALA A 59 6.67 11.37 12.39
N PHE A 60 6.29 11.82 11.21
CA PHE A 60 5.91 10.97 10.08
C PHE A 60 6.72 11.42 8.86
N VAL A 61 7.35 10.47 8.16
CA VAL A 61 8.20 10.74 6.99
C VAL A 61 7.88 9.73 5.92
N GLU A 62 7.32 10.19 4.80
CA GLU A 62 6.95 9.33 3.69
C GLU A 62 8.15 9.11 2.75
N LYS A 63 8.43 7.85 2.45
CA LYS A 63 9.44 7.40 1.46
C LYS A 63 10.80 8.10 1.59
N PRO A 64 11.50 7.93 2.73
CA PRO A 64 12.82 8.53 2.92
C PRO A 64 13.86 7.95 1.93
N ASP A 65 14.97 8.66 1.76
CA ASP A 65 16.11 8.10 1.03
C ASP A 65 16.75 6.91 1.77
N ALA A 66 17.57 6.13 1.06
CA ALA A 66 18.15 4.89 1.58
C ALA A 66 19.06 5.12 2.82
N ALA A 67 19.76 6.24 2.89
CA ALA A 67 20.62 6.57 4.03
C ALA A 67 19.77 6.89 5.27
N THR A 68 18.69 7.63 5.08
CA THR A 68 17.73 7.98 6.13
C THR A 68 16.95 6.75 6.60
N ALA A 69 16.47 5.89 5.68
CA ALA A 69 15.79 4.64 6.03
C ALA A 69 16.68 3.71 6.88
N ARG A 70 17.98 3.62 6.55
CA ARG A 70 18.95 2.83 7.34
C ARG A 70 19.11 3.39 8.75
N ARG A 71 19.25 4.70 8.89
CA ARG A 71 19.33 5.34 10.22
C ARG A 71 18.08 5.10 11.07
N TYR A 72 16.90 5.13 10.45
CA TYR A 72 15.64 4.85 11.15
C TYR A 72 15.56 3.41 11.62
N LEU A 73 15.97 2.44 10.78
CA LEU A 73 16.06 1.04 11.16
C LEU A 73 17.03 0.83 12.34
N GLU A 74 18.23 1.40 12.25
CA GLU A 74 19.28 1.25 13.27
C GLU A 74 18.92 1.90 14.62
N SER A 75 18.11 2.95 14.60
CA SER A 75 17.66 3.63 15.84
C SER A 75 16.67 2.79 16.64
N GLY A 76 15.88 1.92 16.01
CA GLY A 76 14.80 1.18 16.66
C GLY A 76 13.60 2.02 17.13
N GLU A 77 13.59 3.33 16.81
CA GLU A 77 12.53 4.27 17.25
C GLU A 77 11.38 4.41 16.26
N TYR A 78 11.50 3.80 15.08
CA TYR A 78 10.55 3.96 13.99
C TYR A 78 9.80 2.69 13.69
N LEU A 79 8.55 2.86 13.27
CA LEU A 79 7.70 1.84 12.68
C LEU A 79 7.44 2.19 11.21
N TRP A 80 7.22 1.20 10.36
CA TRP A 80 6.67 1.45 9.02
C TRP A 80 5.19 1.80 9.10
N ASN A 81 4.77 2.75 8.31
CA ASN A 81 3.35 3.03 8.09
C ASN A 81 2.71 1.90 7.27
N SER A 82 1.72 1.24 7.84
CA SER A 82 0.96 0.21 7.12
C SER A 82 -0.03 0.75 6.09
N GLY A 83 -0.30 2.08 6.10
CA GLY A 83 -1.36 2.67 5.29
C GLY A 83 -2.78 2.37 5.79
N LEU A 84 -2.92 1.74 6.95
CA LEU A 84 -4.20 1.52 7.61
C LEU A 84 -4.47 2.67 8.58
N PHE A 85 -5.65 3.28 8.46
CA PHE A 85 -6.05 4.39 9.31
C PHE A 85 -7.39 4.12 9.99
N MET A 86 -7.49 4.54 11.24
CA MET A 86 -8.72 4.53 12.01
C MET A 86 -8.97 5.94 12.55
N VAL A 87 -10.11 6.52 12.17
CA VAL A 87 -10.43 7.91 12.51
C VAL A 87 -11.93 8.13 12.47
N ARG A 88 -12.44 9.01 13.31
CA ARG A 88 -13.83 9.50 13.20
C ARG A 88 -13.96 10.40 11.98
N ALA A 89 -15.05 10.25 11.21
CA ALA A 89 -15.30 11.09 10.04
C ALA A 89 -15.22 12.59 10.37
N SER A 90 -15.77 13.02 11.52
CA SER A 90 -15.71 14.41 11.97
C SER A 90 -14.28 14.90 12.20
N THR A 91 -13.42 14.07 12.81
CA THR A 91 -12.00 14.38 13.01
C THR A 91 -11.28 14.51 11.67
N TRP A 92 -11.55 13.58 10.74
CA TRP A 92 -10.97 13.63 9.40
C TRP A 92 -11.36 14.91 8.65
N LEU A 93 -12.65 15.26 8.64
CA LEU A 93 -13.12 16.47 7.99
C LEU A 93 -12.50 17.74 8.59
N LYS A 94 -12.37 17.83 9.93
CA LYS A 94 -11.67 18.93 10.62
C LYS A 94 -10.20 19.01 10.18
N ALA A 95 -9.50 17.90 10.10
CA ALA A 95 -8.11 17.86 9.63
C ALA A 95 -7.99 18.31 8.16
N MET A 96 -8.87 17.82 7.27
CA MET A 96 -8.88 18.20 5.87
C MET A 96 -9.19 19.68 5.67
N GLU A 97 -10.17 20.22 6.39
CA GLU A 97 -10.53 21.65 6.33
C GLU A 97 -9.33 22.55 6.68
N ARG A 98 -8.55 22.17 7.67
CA ARG A 98 -7.42 22.95 8.15
C ARG A 98 -6.16 22.77 7.31
N LEU A 99 -5.81 21.51 6.99
CA LEU A 99 -4.55 21.18 6.34
C LEU A 99 -4.64 21.20 4.80
N GLN A 100 -5.83 20.99 4.24
CA GLN A 100 -6.08 20.89 2.80
C GLN A 100 -7.36 21.61 2.38
N PRO A 101 -7.51 22.92 2.64
CA PRO A 101 -8.78 23.63 2.41
C PRO A 101 -9.23 23.61 0.94
N ALA A 102 -8.29 23.63 -0.02
CA ALA A 102 -8.62 23.56 -1.44
C ALA A 102 -9.20 22.18 -1.83
N MET A 103 -8.62 21.10 -1.30
CA MET A 103 -9.12 19.74 -1.52
C MET A 103 -10.49 19.55 -0.85
N MET A 104 -10.65 20.02 0.39
CA MET A 104 -11.92 19.98 1.12
C MET A 104 -13.03 20.70 0.35
N LYS A 105 -12.74 21.91 -0.14
CA LYS A 105 -13.70 22.67 -0.96
C LYS A 105 -14.11 21.93 -2.23
N ALA A 106 -13.14 21.34 -2.95
CA ALA A 106 -13.43 20.58 -4.16
C ALA A 106 -14.26 19.34 -3.87
N CYS A 107 -13.97 18.62 -2.77
CA CYS A 107 -14.76 17.47 -2.33
C CYS A 107 -16.20 17.86 -1.99
N LEU A 108 -16.42 18.95 -1.26
CA LEU A 108 -17.76 19.45 -0.94
C LEU A 108 -18.52 19.85 -2.22
N THR A 109 -17.89 20.58 -3.13
CA THR A 109 -18.50 20.95 -4.42
C THR A 109 -18.87 19.71 -5.24
N ALA A 110 -17.99 18.68 -5.25
CA ALA A 110 -18.28 17.43 -5.94
C ALA A 110 -19.44 16.65 -5.30
N TRP A 111 -19.53 16.68 -3.97
CA TRP A 111 -20.61 16.07 -3.22
C TRP A 111 -21.96 16.76 -3.50
N ASP A 112 -22.01 18.09 -3.41
CA ASP A 112 -23.21 18.89 -3.62
C ASP A 112 -23.75 18.79 -5.06
N ALA A 113 -22.84 18.67 -6.04
CA ALA A 113 -23.19 18.44 -7.44
C ALA A 113 -23.47 16.96 -7.77
N GLY A 114 -23.48 16.10 -6.75
CA GLY A 114 -23.68 14.67 -6.91
C GLY A 114 -25.13 14.27 -7.12
N SER A 115 -25.36 13.02 -7.47
CA SER A 115 -26.69 12.43 -7.63
C SER A 115 -26.76 11.04 -6.99
N ARG A 116 -27.96 10.60 -6.64
CA ARG A 116 -28.21 9.20 -6.26
C ARG A 116 -28.64 8.41 -7.49
N ASP A 117 -27.99 7.25 -7.65
CA ASP A 117 -28.26 6.29 -8.71
C ASP A 117 -28.46 4.92 -8.04
N SER A 118 -29.72 4.62 -7.68
CA SER A 118 -30.09 3.45 -6.87
C SER A 118 -29.29 3.42 -5.56
N ASP A 119 -28.46 2.40 -5.34
CA ASP A 119 -27.64 2.20 -4.15
C ASP A 119 -26.31 3.01 -4.19
N PHE A 120 -26.04 3.70 -5.30
CA PHE A 120 -24.79 4.44 -5.49
C PHE A 120 -24.99 5.94 -5.28
N VAL A 121 -23.98 6.57 -4.67
CA VAL A 121 -23.82 8.02 -4.67
C VAL A 121 -22.75 8.37 -5.72
N ARG A 122 -23.13 9.13 -6.72
CA ARG A 122 -22.22 9.61 -7.78
C ARG A 122 -21.88 11.05 -7.53
N VAL A 123 -20.60 11.32 -7.29
CA VAL A 123 -20.12 12.69 -7.10
C VAL A 123 -20.08 13.47 -8.42
N GLY A 124 -20.19 14.80 -8.35
CA GLY A 124 -20.07 15.67 -9.51
C GLY A 124 -18.70 15.57 -10.17
N ARG A 125 -18.66 15.06 -11.39
CA ARG A 125 -17.43 14.68 -12.10
C ARG A 125 -16.44 15.83 -12.25
N ASP A 126 -16.89 17.00 -12.71
CA ASP A 126 -16.01 18.11 -13.04
C ASP A 126 -15.29 18.66 -11.80
N ALA A 127 -16.03 18.81 -10.69
CA ALA A 127 -15.47 19.23 -9.42
C ALA A 127 -14.51 18.18 -8.84
N PHE A 128 -14.81 16.88 -8.99
CA PHE A 128 -13.92 15.81 -8.56
C PHE A 128 -12.64 15.76 -9.36
N VAL A 129 -12.70 15.92 -10.69
CA VAL A 129 -11.50 15.97 -11.57
C VAL A 129 -10.64 17.20 -11.29
N ALA A 130 -11.26 18.32 -10.89
CA ALA A 130 -10.53 19.54 -10.53
C ALA A 130 -9.93 19.51 -9.11
N CYS A 131 -10.22 18.46 -8.31
CA CYS A 131 -9.67 18.32 -6.96
C CYS A 131 -8.15 18.12 -7.01
N PRO A 132 -7.37 18.85 -6.19
CA PRO A 132 -5.96 18.56 -6.04
C PRO A 132 -5.72 17.10 -5.65
N SER A 133 -4.74 16.45 -6.29
CA SER A 133 -4.39 15.06 -6.04
C SER A 133 -3.21 14.97 -5.09
N ASP A 134 -3.42 14.38 -3.92
CA ASP A 134 -2.37 14.13 -2.93
C ASP A 134 -2.72 12.89 -2.11
N SER A 135 -1.72 12.20 -1.53
CA SER A 135 -1.97 11.08 -0.64
C SER A 135 -2.31 11.56 0.78
N ILE A 136 -3.01 10.73 1.54
CA ILE A 136 -3.30 10.96 2.96
C ILE A 136 -2.02 11.24 3.77
N ASP A 137 -0.93 10.56 3.39
CA ASP A 137 0.35 10.64 4.08
C ASP A 137 0.96 12.04 3.97
N TYR A 138 1.08 12.59 2.76
CA TYR A 138 1.58 13.95 2.51
C TYR A 138 0.56 15.03 2.85
N ALA A 139 -0.72 14.77 2.53
CA ALA A 139 -1.77 15.76 2.74
C ALA A 139 -2.01 16.07 4.21
N VAL A 140 -1.96 15.05 5.07
CA VAL A 140 -2.36 15.14 6.48
C VAL A 140 -1.27 14.64 7.42
N MET A 141 -0.79 13.39 7.28
CA MET A 141 -0.02 12.72 8.32
C MET A 141 1.34 13.38 8.58
N GLU A 142 2.08 13.77 7.55
CA GLU A 142 3.35 14.50 7.72
C GLU A 142 3.19 15.86 8.41
N LYS A 143 2.03 16.50 8.21
CA LYS A 143 1.74 17.83 8.78
C LYS A 143 1.17 17.77 10.18
N LEU A 144 0.56 16.64 10.55
CA LEU A 144 -0.22 16.50 11.78
C LEU A 144 0.62 16.76 13.03
N ALA A 145 1.84 16.23 13.09
CA ALA A 145 2.74 16.41 14.24
C ALA A 145 3.18 17.88 14.45
N SER A 146 3.17 18.69 13.39
CA SER A 146 3.53 20.12 13.46
C SER A 146 2.33 21.05 13.62
N ALA A 147 1.11 20.56 13.40
CA ALA A 147 -0.13 21.33 13.48
C ALA A 147 -0.71 21.34 14.90
N VAL A 148 0.06 21.83 15.88
CA VAL A 148 -0.29 21.79 17.31
C VAL A 148 -1.61 22.53 17.61
N ASP A 149 -1.94 23.57 16.85
CA ASP A 149 -3.17 24.36 16.95
C ASP A 149 -4.43 23.60 16.49
N LEU A 150 -4.27 22.45 15.86
CA LEU A 150 -5.40 21.65 15.35
C LEU A 150 -6.09 20.84 16.46
N ASP A 151 -5.37 20.55 17.54
CA ASP A 151 -5.87 19.72 18.66
C ASP A 151 -6.42 18.37 18.19
N ILE A 152 -5.70 17.72 17.27
CA ILE A 152 -5.94 16.37 16.78
C ILE A 152 -4.64 15.58 16.96
N PRO A 153 -4.56 14.68 17.95
CA PRO A 153 -3.37 13.85 18.12
C PRO A 153 -3.25 12.82 17.00
N GLY A 154 -2.04 12.64 16.49
CA GLY A 154 -1.66 11.46 15.70
C GLY A 154 -1.24 10.33 16.64
N CYS A 155 -1.80 9.15 16.49
CA CYS A 155 -1.45 7.98 17.27
C CYS A 155 -1.03 6.81 16.36
N VAL A 156 -0.11 5.98 16.84
CA VAL A 156 0.29 4.73 16.19
C VAL A 156 0.11 3.56 17.14
N VAL A 157 -0.50 2.49 16.64
CA VAL A 157 -0.59 1.20 17.34
C VAL A 157 0.43 0.26 16.71
N PRO A 158 1.45 -0.21 17.45
CA PRO A 158 2.37 -1.23 16.94
C PRO A 158 1.62 -2.51 16.59
N MET A 159 1.87 -3.05 15.40
CA MET A 159 1.21 -4.25 14.91
C MET A 159 2.25 -5.25 14.36
N SER A 160 2.12 -6.51 14.71
CA SER A 160 2.96 -7.62 14.24
C SER A 160 2.09 -8.72 13.65
N ALA A 161 1.43 -8.45 12.53
CA ALA A 161 0.46 -9.33 11.89
C ALA A 161 0.95 -9.95 10.57
N GLY A 162 2.28 -10.02 10.35
CA GLY A 162 2.84 -10.49 9.07
C GLY A 162 2.39 -9.62 7.88
N TRP A 163 2.31 -8.33 8.11
CA TRP A 163 1.86 -7.38 7.11
C TRP A 163 2.87 -7.21 5.96
N SER A 164 2.34 -7.13 4.75
CA SER A 164 3.06 -6.70 3.55
C SER A 164 2.12 -5.84 2.70
N ASP A 165 2.62 -4.79 2.09
CA ASP A 165 1.85 -3.96 1.14
C ASP A 165 1.61 -4.68 -0.20
N VAL A 166 2.37 -5.77 -0.47
CA VAL A 166 2.37 -6.49 -1.74
C VAL A 166 2.54 -5.54 -2.93
N GLY A 167 3.40 -4.54 -2.76
CA GLY A 167 3.56 -3.45 -3.73
C GLY A 167 4.33 -3.85 -5.00
N ALA A 168 5.02 -4.99 -4.99
CA ALA A 168 5.75 -5.51 -6.13
C ALA A 168 5.78 -7.04 -6.13
N TRP A 169 6.25 -7.64 -7.20
CA TRP A 169 6.24 -9.09 -7.40
C TRP A 169 7.14 -9.87 -6.44
N ASP A 170 8.23 -9.26 -5.97
CA ASP A 170 9.09 -9.80 -4.92
C ASP A 170 8.36 -9.97 -3.59
N ALA A 171 7.53 -9.01 -3.21
CA ALA A 171 6.70 -9.12 -2.01
C ALA A 171 5.68 -10.27 -2.13
N LEU A 172 5.15 -10.56 -3.33
CA LEU A 172 4.30 -11.72 -3.55
C LEU A 172 5.05 -13.03 -3.34
N TRP A 173 6.33 -13.10 -3.78
CA TRP A 173 7.21 -14.25 -3.50
C TRP A 173 7.48 -14.38 -2.00
N GLU A 174 7.72 -13.28 -1.28
CA GLU A 174 7.98 -13.28 0.16
C GLU A 174 6.86 -13.94 0.97
N ILE A 175 5.60 -13.63 0.64
CA ILE A 175 4.43 -14.09 1.40
C ILE A 175 3.89 -15.46 0.98
N ALA A 176 4.20 -15.92 -0.24
CA ALA A 176 3.69 -17.19 -0.76
C ALA A 176 4.40 -18.40 -0.17
N ASP A 177 3.71 -19.55 -0.17
CA ASP A 177 4.30 -20.83 0.17
C ASP A 177 5.32 -21.24 -0.90
N LYS A 178 6.48 -21.72 -0.46
CA LYS A 178 7.60 -22.09 -1.31
C LYS A 178 7.81 -23.60 -1.33
N ASP A 179 8.29 -24.10 -2.47
CA ASP A 179 8.77 -25.49 -2.58
C ASP A 179 10.13 -25.67 -1.87
N GLY A 180 10.71 -26.88 -1.95
CA GLY A 180 11.99 -27.22 -1.32
C GLY A 180 13.19 -26.42 -1.83
N ASP A 181 13.11 -25.83 -3.02
CA ASP A 181 14.14 -24.99 -3.64
C ASP A 181 13.82 -23.49 -3.53
N GLY A 182 12.79 -23.12 -2.77
CA GLY A 182 12.39 -21.74 -2.56
C GLY A 182 11.58 -21.13 -3.71
N ASN A 183 11.08 -21.93 -4.65
CA ASN A 183 10.29 -21.45 -5.75
C ASN A 183 8.80 -21.31 -5.38
N VAL A 184 8.12 -20.39 -6.05
CA VAL A 184 6.68 -20.19 -5.98
C VAL A 184 6.09 -20.37 -7.36
N ALA A 185 5.20 -21.34 -7.52
CA ALA A 185 4.48 -21.60 -8.76
C ALA A 185 3.00 -21.23 -8.63
N ARG A 186 2.49 -20.54 -9.62
CA ARG A 186 1.07 -20.27 -9.77
C ARG A 186 0.66 -20.50 -11.23
N GLY A 187 -0.28 -21.43 -11.46
CA GLY A 187 -0.64 -21.90 -12.80
C GLY A 187 0.13 -23.15 -13.22
N ASP A 188 0.26 -23.37 -14.52
CA ASP A 188 0.97 -24.52 -15.11
C ASP A 188 2.47 -24.18 -15.23
N VAL A 189 3.27 -24.65 -14.26
CA VAL A 189 4.69 -24.29 -14.14
C VAL A 189 5.54 -25.53 -13.91
N LEU A 190 6.68 -25.62 -14.61
CA LEU A 190 7.71 -26.63 -14.42
C LEU A 190 9.06 -25.96 -14.09
N PHE A 191 9.74 -26.45 -13.05
CA PHE A 191 11.09 -26.04 -12.68
C PHE A 191 12.08 -27.18 -12.89
N GLU A 192 13.21 -26.88 -13.48
CA GLU A 192 14.38 -27.73 -13.56
C GLU A 192 15.61 -26.90 -13.17
N ASP A 193 16.36 -27.35 -12.16
CA ASP A 193 17.55 -26.67 -11.62
C ASP A 193 17.33 -25.15 -11.38
N SER A 194 16.16 -24.81 -10.84
CA SER A 194 15.76 -23.41 -10.60
C SER A 194 15.47 -23.18 -9.12
N ARG A 195 15.85 -22.00 -8.60
CA ARG A 195 15.75 -21.67 -7.17
C ARG A 195 15.24 -20.27 -6.94
N ASN A 196 14.60 -20.05 -5.78
CA ASN A 196 14.16 -18.74 -5.30
C ASN A 196 13.35 -17.93 -6.33
N THR A 197 12.66 -18.60 -7.23
CA THR A 197 12.00 -18.01 -8.40
C THR A 197 10.49 -17.99 -8.22
N LEU A 198 9.86 -16.84 -8.52
CA LEU A 198 8.41 -16.71 -8.62
C LEU A 198 7.98 -16.86 -10.07
N VAL A 199 7.05 -17.77 -10.34
CA VAL A 199 6.37 -17.84 -11.63
C VAL A 199 4.85 -17.74 -11.44
N TYR A 200 4.25 -16.80 -12.11
CA TYR A 200 2.80 -16.64 -12.24
C TYR A 200 2.42 -16.87 -13.70
N ALA A 201 1.86 -18.03 -14.02
CA ALA A 201 1.40 -18.41 -15.34
C ALA A 201 -0.14 -18.37 -15.37
N GLN A 202 -0.70 -17.41 -16.10
CA GLN A 202 -2.14 -17.21 -16.13
C GLN A 202 -2.80 -18.04 -17.24
N ASP A 203 -2.12 -18.19 -18.36
CA ASP A 203 -2.71 -18.77 -19.59
C ASP A 203 -1.85 -19.91 -20.18
N ARG A 204 -0.54 -19.71 -20.28
CA ARG A 204 0.39 -20.68 -20.89
C ARG A 204 1.20 -21.42 -19.85
N MET A 205 1.58 -22.65 -20.18
CA MET A 205 2.60 -23.37 -19.42
C MET A 205 3.92 -22.63 -19.49
N VAL A 206 4.58 -22.46 -18.34
CA VAL A 206 5.90 -21.83 -18.21
C VAL A 206 6.90 -22.85 -17.67
N ALA A 207 7.93 -23.16 -18.45
CA ALA A 207 9.03 -23.99 -18.04
C ALA A 207 10.28 -23.15 -17.74
N CYS A 208 10.88 -23.35 -16.56
CA CYS A 208 12.06 -22.65 -16.10
C CYS A 208 13.20 -23.61 -15.94
N VAL A 209 14.36 -23.33 -16.54
CA VAL A 209 15.56 -24.17 -16.46
C VAL A 209 16.77 -23.33 -16.06
N GLY A 210 17.42 -23.69 -14.96
CA GLY A 210 18.67 -23.07 -14.51
C GLY A 210 18.49 -21.60 -14.06
N LEU A 211 17.32 -21.23 -13.53
CA LEU A 211 17.06 -19.85 -13.07
C LEU A 211 17.26 -19.72 -11.56
N ASP A 212 17.78 -18.57 -11.17
CA ASP A 212 17.93 -18.18 -9.76
C ASP A 212 17.45 -16.75 -9.55
N ASP A 213 16.77 -16.50 -8.42
CA ASP A 213 16.28 -15.18 -8.02
C ASP A 213 15.50 -14.43 -9.12
N ALA A 214 14.65 -15.13 -9.85
CA ALA A 214 13.85 -14.58 -10.94
C ALA A 214 12.37 -14.38 -10.56
N VAL A 215 11.74 -13.49 -11.28
CA VAL A 215 10.29 -13.29 -11.31
C VAL A 215 9.83 -13.37 -12.75
N ILE A 216 8.89 -14.27 -13.01
CA ILE A 216 8.26 -14.46 -14.32
C ILE A 216 6.75 -14.33 -14.14
N VAL A 217 6.16 -13.42 -14.90
CA VAL A 217 4.70 -13.23 -14.91
C VAL A 217 4.24 -13.33 -16.35
N GLU A 218 3.46 -14.35 -16.63
CA GLU A 218 2.83 -14.59 -17.91
C GLU A 218 1.35 -14.26 -17.83
N THR A 219 0.89 -13.44 -18.76
CA THR A 219 -0.51 -13.06 -18.95
C THR A 219 -0.86 -13.16 -20.44
N PRO A 220 -2.16 -13.16 -20.84
CA PRO A 220 -2.53 -13.15 -22.25
C PRO A 220 -1.88 -12.05 -23.08
N ASP A 221 -1.57 -10.90 -22.45
CA ASP A 221 -1.12 -9.69 -23.14
C ASP A 221 0.40 -9.55 -23.18
N ALA A 222 1.10 -10.05 -22.17
CA ALA A 222 2.54 -9.81 -22.02
C ALA A 222 3.20 -10.88 -21.13
N VAL A 223 4.52 -11.00 -21.29
CA VAL A 223 5.37 -11.75 -20.38
C VAL A 223 6.39 -10.81 -19.76
N LEU A 224 6.41 -10.73 -18.43
CA LEU A 224 7.45 -10.07 -17.67
C LEU A 224 8.48 -11.10 -17.22
N VAL A 225 9.76 -10.83 -17.45
CA VAL A 225 10.88 -11.56 -16.86
C VAL A 225 11.80 -10.53 -16.19
N ALA A 226 12.03 -10.69 -14.91
CA ALA A 226 12.84 -9.77 -14.14
C ALA A 226 13.68 -10.52 -13.10
N ARG A 227 14.82 -9.95 -12.71
CA ARG A 227 15.46 -10.36 -11.46
C ARG A 227 14.60 -9.89 -10.29
N LYS A 228 14.55 -10.69 -9.22
CA LYS A 228 13.74 -10.40 -8.03
C LYS A 228 14.11 -9.05 -7.38
N ASP A 229 15.41 -8.72 -7.31
CA ASP A 229 15.91 -7.44 -6.79
C ASP A 229 15.66 -6.22 -7.70
N LYS A 230 15.05 -6.41 -8.88
CA LYS A 230 14.77 -5.36 -9.88
C LYS A 230 13.28 -5.17 -10.18
N THR A 231 12.41 -5.85 -9.47
CA THR A 231 10.95 -5.81 -9.71
C THR A 231 10.37 -4.40 -9.61
N GLN A 232 10.91 -3.53 -8.75
CA GLN A 232 10.51 -2.12 -8.66
C GLN A 232 10.74 -1.33 -9.96
N ASN A 233 11.65 -1.79 -10.84
CA ASN A 233 11.95 -1.13 -12.12
C ASN A 233 10.87 -1.39 -13.19
N VAL A 234 9.89 -2.25 -12.93
CA VAL A 234 8.74 -2.47 -13.82
C VAL A 234 8.00 -1.17 -14.12
N LYS A 235 8.01 -0.21 -13.21
CA LYS A 235 7.47 1.15 -13.42
C LYS A 235 8.07 1.85 -14.66
N GLN A 236 9.35 1.62 -14.93
CA GLN A 236 10.04 2.21 -16.10
C GLN A 236 9.55 1.58 -17.40
N ILE A 237 9.33 0.26 -17.41
CA ILE A 237 8.73 -0.45 -18.56
C ILE A 237 7.32 0.09 -18.85
N VAL A 238 6.50 0.27 -17.80
CA VAL A 238 5.16 0.85 -17.95
C VAL A 238 5.24 2.29 -18.51
N ALA A 239 6.20 3.09 -18.07
CA ALA A 239 6.41 4.43 -18.60
C ALA A 239 6.79 4.40 -20.10
N MET A 240 7.66 3.47 -20.50
CA MET A 240 8.02 3.25 -21.93
C MET A 240 6.80 2.83 -22.76
N LEU A 241 6.00 1.88 -22.27
CA LEU A 241 4.77 1.45 -22.96
C LEU A 241 3.79 2.60 -23.18
N LYS A 242 3.64 3.48 -22.18
CA LYS A 242 2.81 4.70 -22.29
C LYS A 242 3.36 5.70 -23.28
N SER A 243 4.68 5.94 -23.24
CA SER A 243 5.38 6.81 -24.19
C SER A 243 5.20 6.34 -25.63
N ASP A 244 5.35 5.05 -25.87
CA ASP A 244 5.22 4.40 -27.16
C ASP A 244 3.74 4.18 -27.59
N LYS A 245 2.79 4.60 -26.76
CA LYS A 245 1.34 4.44 -26.96
C LYS A 245 0.94 2.98 -27.26
N ARG A 246 1.61 2.03 -26.62
CA ARG A 246 1.28 0.62 -26.77
C ARG A 246 -0.01 0.28 -26.05
N SER A 247 -0.87 -0.54 -26.68
CA SER A 247 -2.17 -0.92 -26.14
C SER A 247 -2.07 -1.64 -24.78
N GLN A 248 -1.01 -2.41 -24.56
CA GLN A 248 -0.76 -3.13 -23.30
C GLN A 248 -0.65 -2.20 -22.07
N ALA A 249 -0.42 -0.90 -22.27
CA ALA A 249 -0.41 0.08 -21.19
C ALA A 249 -1.82 0.49 -20.71
N SER A 250 -2.87 0.24 -21.49
CA SER A 250 -4.22 0.78 -21.23
C SER A 250 -5.37 -0.18 -21.50
N ALA A 251 -5.14 -1.27 -22.20
CA ALA A 251 -6.18 -2.22 -22.56
C ALA A 251 -5.65 -3.66 -22.54
N HIS A 252 -6.49 -4.59 -22.13
CA HIS A 252 -6.24 -6.03 -22.27
C HIS A 252 -6.73 -6.53 -23.62
N ARG A 253 -6.10 -7.57 -24.16
CA ARG A 253 -6.57 -8.26 -25.37
C ARG A 253 -7.99 -8.77 -25.15
N LYS A 254 -8.22 -9.40 -24.00
CA LYS A 254 -9.54 -9.93 -23.63
C LYS A 254 -10.46 -8.78 -23.21
N ILE A 255 -11.44 -8.47 -24.04
CA ILE A 255 -12.43 -7.43 -23.80
C ILE A 255 -13.74 -8.05 -23.33
N HIS A 256 -14.15 -7.71 -22.11
CA HIS A 256 -15.45 -8.15 -21.57
C HIS A 256 -16.58 -7.21 -22.02
N ARG A 257 -17.70 -7.80 -22.38
CA ARG A 257 -18.95 -7.13 -22.76
C ARG A 257 -20.12 -7.77 -22.00
N PRO A 258 -21.29 -7.11 -21.90
CA PRO A 258 -22.44 -7.69 -21.19
C PRO A 258 -22.88 -9.06 -21.72
N TRP A 259 -22.58 -9.38 -22.97
CA TRP A 259 -22.94 -10.64 -23.64
C TRP A 259 -21.79 -11.66 -23.68
N GLY A 260 -20.61 -11.40 -23.12
CA GLY A 260 -19.47 -12.30 -23.12
C GLY A 260 -18.13 -11.56 -23.24
N TRP A 261 -17.16 -12.21 -23.89
CA TRP A 261 -15.84 -11.62 -24.11
C TRP A 261 -15.31 -12.03 -25.50
N TYR A 262 -14.38 -11.26 -26.02
CA TYR A 262 -13.59 -11.58 -27.21
C TYR A 262 -12.13 -11.19 -27.00
N ASP A 263 -11.24 -11.90 -27.72
CA ASP A 263 -9.78 -11.72 -27.71
C ASP A 263 -9.29 -11.42 -29.13
#